data_feba953af527a5cdb72b02426f0bc333
#
_entry.id   feba953af527a5cdb72b02426f0bc333
#
_cell.length_a   1.000
_cell.length_b   1.000
_cell.length_c   1.000
_cell.angle_alpha   90.00
_cell.angle_beta   90.00
_cell.angle_gamma   90.00
#
_symmetry.space_group_name_H-M   'P 1'
#
loop_
_entity.id
_entity.type
_entity.pdbx_description
1 polymer ?
#
loop_
_entity_poly.entity_id
_entity_poly.type
_entity_poly.pdbx_seq_one_letter_code
_entity_poly.pdbx_strand_id
1 'polypeptide(L)'
;MARCTAPVHGHRTASGRANCPACGGSSYGVYNSYSSYPSYSSSSSSSTSSGSNSGSGQTKVKARWSPAGSTILYTPAEIRTLTPVRANVENRSTLPDLRDVFLCHAWDDRKSEAKELHDLLESKGVTVWFSEKDVLLGSSLLREIDKGLAKSRVGIVLVTPSFLKRIQGEGIADKELSALLARDLLIPIVHNTTFEDLREVSPLLGSRSGLSTIDESMGDIAAKIAELVAA
;
A
#
# COMPACT_ATOMS: atom_id res chain seq x y z
N MET A 1 -41.83 -32.10 -17.38
CA MET A 1 -40.81 -31.06 -17.77
C MET A 1 -39.90 -30.86 -16.57
N ALA A 2 -38.60 -31.12 -16.73
CA ALA A 2 -37.63 -30.91 -15.67
C ALA A 2 -37.43 -29.40 -15.47
N ARG A 3 -37.38 -28.95 -14.21
CA ARG A 3 -37.16 -27.54 -13.87
C ARG A 3 -35.66 -27.27 -13.67
N CYS A 4 -35.20 -26.11 -14.10
CA CYS A 4 -33.82 -25.68 -13.89
C CYS A 4 -33.51 -25.56 -12.38
N THR A 5 -32.35 -26.06 -11.95
CA THR A 5 -31.91 -26.05 -10.55
C THR A 5 -31.21 -24.77 -10.12
N ALA A 6 -30.98 -23.84 -11.02
CA ALA A 6 -30.52 -22.50 -10.67
C ALA A 6 -31.69 -21.65 -10.10
N PRO A 7 -31.45 -20.81 -9.08
CA PRO A 7 -30.18 -20.47 -8.45
C PRO A 7 -29.73 -21.35 -7.27
N VAL A 8 -30.53 -22.38 -6.91
CA VAL A 8 -30.30 -23.15 -5.66
C VAL A 8 -29.03 -24.01 -5.75
N HIS A 9 -28.72 -24.57 -6.92
CA HIS A 9 -27.52 -25.37 -7.15
C HIS A 9 -26.56 -24.76 -8.17
N GLY A 10 -26.79 -23.51 -8.55
CA GLY A 10 -25.89 -22.63 -9.29
C GLY A 10 -25.33 -23.13 -10.62
N HIS A 11 -25.53 -22.37 -11.68
CA HIS A 11 -24.82 -22.55 -12.96
C HIS A 11 -23.57 -21.66 -13.10
N ARG A 12 -22.92 -21.34 -11.98
CA ARG A 12 -21.66 -20.56 -12.00
C ARG A 12 -20.48 -21.34 -12.55
N THR A 13 -20.55 -22.66 -12.64
CA THR A 13 -19.49 -23.52 -13.15
C THR A 13 -20.02 -24.38 -14.31
N ALA A 14 -19.11 -24.77 -15.20
CA ALA A 14 -19.45 -25.68 -16.32
C ALA A 14 -20.03 -27.02 -15.83
N SER A 15 -19.51 -27.55 -14.72
CA SER A 15 -20.01 -28.76 -14.08
C SER A 15 -21.40 -28.58 -13.48
N GLY A 16 -21.73 -27.45 -12.89
CA GLY A 16 -23.06 -27.15 -12.38
C GLY A 16 -24.09 -27.05 -13.49
N ARG A 17 -23.72 -26.58 -14.68
CA ARG A 17 -24.56 -26.54 -15.87
C ARG A 17 -24.75 -27.91 -16.49
N ALA A 18 -23.69 -28.73 -16.56
CA ALA A 18 -23.75 -30.10 -17.11
C ALA A 18 -24.64 -31.02 -16.30
N ASN A 19 -24.70 -30.84 -14.98
CA ASN A 19 -25.52 -31.65 -14.07
C ASN A 19 -26.97 -31.18 -13.90
N CYS A 20 -27.38 -30.10 -14.58
CA CYS A 20 -28.76 -29.61 -14.50
C CYS A 20 -29.69 -30.40 -15.42
N PRO A 21 -30.78 -31.01 -14.91
CA PRO A 21 -31.71 -31.80 -15.71
C PRO A 21 -32.44 -30.98 -16.78
N ALA A 22 -32.48 -29.67 -16.65
CA ALA A 22 -33.13 -28.79 -17.63
C ALA A 22 -32.16 -28.12 -18.62
N CYS A 23 -30.84 -28.01 -18.26
CA CYS A 23 -29.84 -27.28 -19.04
C CYS A 23 -28.69 -28.18 -19.54
N GLY A 24 -28.52 -29.40 -18.99
CA GLY A 24 -27.43 -30.32 -19.28
C GLY A 24 -27.61 -31.22 -20.52
N GLY A 25 -28.71 -31.09 -21.21
CA GLY A 25 -29.02 -31.94 -22.38
C GLY A 25 -29.56 -31.12 -23.54
N SER A 26 -28.71 -30.48 -24.31
CA SER A 26 -29.02 -30.17 -25.73
C SER A 26 -27.82 -29.49 -26.42
N SER A 27 -27.05 -30.27 -27.12
CA SER A 27 -26.40 -29.83 -28.35
C SER A 27 -27.51 -29.56 -29.37
N TYR A 28 -27.77 -28.31 -29.73
CA TYR A 28 -28.27 -27.85 -31.04
C TYR A 28 -28.54 -26.33 -30.97
N GLY A 29 -27.97 -25.61 -31.89
CA GLY A 29 -28.41 -24.24 -32.15
C GLY A 29 -27.30 -23.21 -32.29
N VAL A 30 -26.69 -23.22 -33.46
CA VAL A 30 -25.96 -22.13 -34.05
C VAL A 30 -26.83 -20.86 -34.04
N TYR A 31 -26.43 -19.84 -33.38
CA TYR A 31 -26.78 -18.46 -33.76
C TYR A 31 -25.55 -17.57 -33.73
N ASN A 32 -25.12 -17.18 -34.93
CA ASN A 32 -24.26 -16.06 -35.21
C ASN A 32 -24.81 -14.82 -34.55
N SER A 33 -24.00 -14.13 -33.78
CA SER A 33 -24.14 -12.69 -33.54
C SER A 33 -22.78 -12.05 -33.52
N TYR A 34 -22.60 -11.20 -34.50
CA TYR A 34 -21.46 -10.35 -34.77
C TYR A 34 -21.01 -9.56 -33.55
N SER A 35 -19.75 -9.65 -33.22
CA SER A 35 -19.00 -8.58 -32.57
C SER A 35 -17.60 -8.59 -33.13
N SER A 36 -17.38 -7.69 -34.04
CA SER A 36 -16.10 -7.40 -34.68
C SER A 36 -15.19 -6.70 -33.66
N TYR A 37 -14.17 -7.39 -33.20
CA TYR A 37 -13.00 -6.73 -32.61
C TYR A 37 -11.80 -6.97 -33.52
N PRO A 38 -11.03 -5.93 -33.90
CA PRO A 38 -9.87 -6.09 -34.76
C PRO A 38 -8.76 -6.85 -34.05
N SER A 39 -8.35 -7.95 -34.63
CA SER A 39 -7.16 -8.70 -34.24
C SER A 39 -5.92 -7.90 -34.60
N TYR A 40 -5.16 -7.45 -33.59
CA TYR A 40 -3.80 -6.99 -33.81
C TYR A 40 -2.88 -8.21 -33.89
N SER A 41 -2.33 -8.41 -35.06
CA SER A 41 -1.28 -9.39 -35.33
C SER A 41 0.01 -8.94 -34.65
N SER A 42 0.43 -9.64 -33.62
CA SER A 42 1.75 -9.47 -33.03
C SER A 42 2.74 -10.28 -33.86
N SER A 43 3.59 -9.60 -34.62
CA SER A 43 4.76 -10.18 -35.23
C SER A 43 5.77 -10.59 -34.14
N SER A 44 5.97 -11.89 -34.01
CA SER A 44 7.00 -12.50 -33.22
C SER A 44 8.38 -12.26 -33.85
N SER A 45 9.20 -11.48 -33.20
CA SER A 45 10.65 -11.54 -33.39
C SER A 45 11.27 -12.32 -32.25
N SER A 46 11.65 -13.56 -32.57
CA SER A 46 12.46 -14.43 -31.75
C SER A 46 13.87 -13.88 -31.64
N SER A 47 14.31 -13.54 -30.45
CA SER A 47 15.73 -13.48 -30.12
C SER A 47 15.97 -14.37 -28.90
N THR A 48 16.52 -15.53 -29.21
CA THR A 48 17.14 -16.44 -28.25
C THR A 48 18.34 -15.77 -27.61
N SER A 49 18.33 -15.65 -26.30
CA SER A 49 19.57 -15.65 -25.52
C SER A 49 19.31 -16.41 -24.22
N SER A 50 19.86 -17.60 -24.20
CA SER A 50 20.13 -18.44 -23.02
C SER A 50 21.01 -17.71 -22.02
N GLY A 51 20.62 -17.74 -20.76
CA GLY A 51 21.43 -17.22 -19.66
C GLY A 51 20.69 -17.38 -18.36
N SER A 52 20.80 -18.58 -17.80
CA SER A 52 20.46 -18.89 -16.42
C SER A 52 21.18 -17.95 -15.47
N ASN A 53 20.44 -17.29 -14.60
CA ASN A 53 20.83 -17.18 -13.20
C ASN A 53 19.64 -16.83 -12.33
N SER A 54 19.28 -17.73 -11.45
CA SER A 54 18.31 -17.56 -10.38
C SER A 54 18.88 -16.61 -9.32
N GLY A 55 18.52 -15.36 -9.45
CA GLY A 55 18.63 -14.35 -8.41
C GLY A 55 17.37 -13.50 -8.53
N SER A 56 16.48 -13.55 -7.56
CA SER A 56 15.30 -12.70 -7.52
C SER A 56 15.69 -11.23 -7.25
N GLY A 57 16.51 -10.66 -8.12
CA GLY A 57 16.77 -9.24 -8.15
C GLY A 57 15.52 -8.53 -8.69
N GLN A 58 14.69 -8.00 -7.81
CA GLN A 58 13.59 -7.15 -8.24
C GLN A 58 14.19 -5.95 -8.99
N THR A 59 13.91 -5.87 -10.28
CA THR A 59 14.40 -4.77 -11.12
C THR A 59 13.83 -3.46 -10.61
N LYS A 60 14.67 -2.64 -9.97
CA LYS A 60 14.27 -1.30 -9.51
C LYS A 60 14.12 -0.36 -10.70
N VAL A 61 13.06 0.44 -10.72
CA VAL A 61 12.74 1.40 -11.79
C VAL A 61 12.37 2.76 -11.21
N LYS A 62 12.40 3.81 -12.03
CA LYS A 62 11.89 5.13 -11.64
C LYS A 62 10.37 5.11 -11.51
N ALA A 63 9.85 5.78 -10.49
CA ALA A 63 8.42 6.03 -10.38
C ALA A 63 7.98 7.15 -11.34
N ARG A 64 6.70 7.15 -11.75
CA ARG A 64 6.16 8.17 -12.66
C ARG A 64 6.16 9.58 -12.06
N TRP A 65 6.12 9.70 -10.75
CA TRP A 65 6.19 10.98 -10.01
C TRP A 65 7.62 11.45 -9.76
N SER A 66 8.62 10.61 -10.00
CA SER A 66 10.02 11.01 -9.78
C SER A 66 10.42 12.11 -10.75
N PRO A 67 11.09 13.17 -10.29
CA PRO A 67 11.64 14.22 -11.14
C PRO A 67 12.57 13.65 -12.23
N ALA A 68 12.68 14.36 -13.36
CA ALA A 68 13.49 13.89 -14.50
C ALA A 68 14.96 13.61 -14.13
N GLY A 69 15.53 14.40 -13.21
CA GLY A 69 16.91 14.25 -12.70
C GLY A 69 17.10 13.29 -11.55
N SER A 70 16.03 12.67 -11.05
CA SER A 70 16.13 11.76 -9.89
C SER A 70 16.97 10.52 -10.19
N THR A 71 17.76 10.12 -9.20
CA THR A 71 18.51 8.86 -9.16
C THR A 71 17.83 7.80 -8.30
N ILE A 72 16.69 8.13 -7.68
CA ILE A 72 15.96 7.23 -6.77
C ILE A 72 15.23 6.17 -7.59
N LEU A 73 15.39 4.93 -7.17
CA LEU A 73 14.79 3.77 -7.82
C LEU A 73 13.87 3.05 -6.84
N TYR A 74 12.75 2.58 -7.35
CA TYR A 74 11.72 1.88 -6.61
C TYR A 74 11.57 0.45 -7.12
N THR A 75 11.23 -0.46 -6.23
CA THR A 75 10.76 -1.79 -6.63
C THR A 75 9.35 -1.71 -7.21
N PRO A 76 8.92 -2.66 -8.05
CA PRO A 76 7.53 -2.71 -8.53
C PRO A 76 6.50 -2.82 -7.40
N ALA A 77 6.87 -3.43 -6.27
CA ALA A 77 6.02 -3.51 -5.09
C ALA A 77 5.81 -2.14 -4.44
N GLU A 78 6.89 -1.38 -4.24
CA GLU A 78 6.82 -0.01 -3.71
C GLU A 78 6.02 0.92 -4.61
N ILE A 79 6.19 0.85 -5.93
CA ILE A 79 5.40 1.66 -6.86
C ILE A 79 3.91 1.36 -6.70
N ARG A 80 3.51 0.08 -6.63
CA ARG A 80 2.11 -0.29 -6.41
C ARG A 80 1.56 0.24 -5.10
N THR A 81 2.37 0.17 -4.04
CA THR A 81 1.99 0.66 -2.71
C THR A 81 1.87 2.17 -2.65
N LEU A 82 2.83 2.88 -3.24
CA LEU A 82 2.93 4.33 -3.13
C LEU A 82 2.07 5.09 -4.16
N THR A 83 1.66 4.46 -5.26
CA THR A 83 0.84 5.12 -6.30
C THR A 83 -0.49 5.67 -5.77
N PRO A 84 -1.31 4.94 -5.00
CA PRO A 84 -2.55 5.50 -4.45
C PRO A 84 -2.28 6.61 -3.43
N VAL A 85 -1.19 6.50 -2.66
CA VAL A 85 -0.78 7.55 -1.73
C VAL A 85 -0.39 8.82 -2.49
N ARG A 86 0.39 8.69 -3.58
CA ARG A 86 0.77 9.83 -4.44
C ARG A 86 -0.46 10.55 -5.00
N ALA A 87 -1.44 9.81 -5.52
CA ALA A 87 -2.68 10.40 -6.01
C ALA A 87 -3.41 11.21 -4.92
N ASN A 88 -3.43 10.70 -3.68
CA ASN A 88 -4.00 11.42 -2.55
C ASN A 88 -3.18 12.66 -2.15
N VAL A 89 -1.84 12.60 -2.20
CA VAL A 89 -0.98 13.77 -1.97
C VAL A 89 -1.29 14.87 -2.98
N GLU A 90 -1.40 14.53 -4.27
CA GLU A 90 -1.75 15.47 -5.34
C GLU A 90 -3.13 16.11 -5.11
N ASN A 91 -4.14 15.31 -4.78
CA ASN A 91 -5.49 15.81 -4.47
C ASN A 91 -5.50 16.75 -3.24
N ARG A 92 -4.63 16.51 -2.26
CA ARG A 92 -4.53 17.33 -1.04
C ARG A 92 -3.58 18.51 -1.18
N SER A 93 -2.80 18.61 -2.25
CA SER A 93 -1.86 19.72 -2.47
C SER A 93 -2.54 21.08 -2.56
N THR A 94 -3.82 21.10 -2.93
CA THR A 94 -4.65 22.33 -3.03
C THR A 94 -5.21 22.81 -1.68
N LEU A 95 -5.11 21.99 -0.63
CA LEU A 95 -5.62 22.36 0.69
C LEU A 95 -4.59 23.24 1.41
N PRO A 96 -5.01 24.39 1.99
CA PRO A 96 -4.09 25.28 2.69
C PRO A 96 -3.61 24.67 4.02
N ASP A 97 -2.46 25.12 4.48
CA ASP A 97 -1.92 24.88 5.82
C ASP A 97 -1.64 23.41 6.19
N LEU A 98 -1.52 22.53 5.20
CA LEU A 98 -1.12 21.15 5.45
C LEU A 98 0.41 21.02 5.49
N ARG A 99 0.90 20.23 6.46
CA ARG A 99 2.26 19.70 6.41
C ARG A 99 2.35 18.60 5.35
N ASP A 100 3.53 18.33 4.85
CA ASP A 100 3.72 17.25 3.88
C ASP A 100 3.50 15.89 4.53
N VAL A 101 4.08 15.69 5.71
CA VAL A 101 4.10 14.41 6.42
C VAL A 101 3.67 14.56 7.86
N PHE A 102 2.81 13.65 8.32
CA PHE A 102 2.60 13.34 9.73
C PHE A 102 3.44 12.11 10.10
N LEU A 103 4.32 12.21 11.10
CA LEU A 103 5.12 11.09 11.59
C LEU A 103 4.57 10.56 12.91
N CYS A 104 3.93 9.38 12.82
CA CYS A 104 3.46 8.61 13.95
C CYS A 104 4.55 7.64 14.43
N HIS A 105 4.84 7.63 15.72
CA HIS A 105 5.89 6.80 16.33
C HIS A 105 5.56 6.43 17.79
N ALA A 106 6.29 5.49 18.36
CA ALA A 106 6.21 5.24 19.79
C ALA A 106 6.98 6.32 20.58
N TRP A 107 6.52 6.57 21.79
CA TRP A 107 7.17 7.56 22.67
C TRP A 107 8.64 7.27 22.93
N ASP A 108 9.01 5.99 23.01
CA ASP A 108 10.38 5.57 23.30
C ASP A 108 11.33 5.89 22.13
N ASP A 109 10.84 5.90 20.90
CA ASP A 109 11.61 6.14 19.68
C ASP A 109 11.84 7.63 19.37
N ARG A 110 11.19 8.54 20.11
CA ARG A 110 11.15 9.98 19.81
C ARG A 110 12.52 10.67 19.78
N LYS A 111 13.51 10.14 20.51
CA LYS A 111 14.86 10.70 20.59
C LYS A 111 15.90 9.98 19.73
N SER A 112 15.51 8.86 19.15
CA SER A 112 16.34 7.97 18.34
C SER A 112 15.80 7.86 16.92
N GLU A 113 15.20 6.76 16.58
CA GLU A 113 14.81 6.38 15.22
C GLU A 113 13.81 7.36 14.60
N ALA A 114 12.83 7.80 15.40
CA ALA A 114 11.83 8.76 14.92
C ALA A 114 12.45 10.14 14.67
N LYS A 115 13.39 10.55 15.52
CA LYS A 115 14.15 11.80 15.30
C LYS A 115 15.04 11.70 14.08
N GLU A 116 15.72 10.59 13.89
CA GLU A 116 16.56 10.36 12.70
C GLU A 116 15.73 10.50 11.41
N LEU A 117 14.59 9.81 11.32
CA LEU A 117 13.71 9.91 10.16
C LEU A 117 13.18 11.34 9.96
N HIS A 118 12.78 12.01 11.04
CA HIS A 118 12.34 13.40 11.00
C HIS A 118 13.42 14.31 10.41
N ASP A 119 14.64 14.28 10.96
CA ASP A 119 15.75 15.13 10.54
C ASP A 119 16.15 14.86 9.07
N LEU A 120 16.11 13.59 8.65
CA LEU A 120 16.34 13.21 7.26
C LEU A 120 15.27 13.75 6.31
N LEU A 121 14.00 13.72 6.70
CA LEU A 121 12.90 14.28 5.91
C LEU A 121 13.02 15.81 5.80
N GLU A 122 13.27 16.51 6.92
CA GLU A 122 13.46 17.96 6.92
C GLU A 122 14.68 18.40 6.10
N SER A 123 15.78 17.65 6.15
CA SER A 123 16.97 17.90 5.33
C SER A 123 16.70 17.85 3.83
N LYS A 124 15.61 17.17 3.41
CA LYS A 124 15.13 17.06 2.03
C LYS A 124 14.02 18.05 1.70
N GLY A 125 13.72 18.99 2.60
CA GLY A 125 12.72 20.03 2.41
C GLY A 125 11.28 19.58 2.69
N VAL A 126 11.08 18.42 3.29
CA VAL A 126 9.76 17.91 3.67
C VAL A 126 9.33 18.53 4.99
N THR A 127 8.15 19.13 5.03
CA THR A 127 7.59 19.67 6.27
C THR A 127 6.93 18.57 7.08
N VAL A 128 7.46 18.30 8.27
CA VAL A 128 6.98 17.19 9.11
C VAL A 128 6.18 17.72 10.29
N TRP A 129 5.01 17.13 10.53
CA TRP A 129 4.32 17.25 11.80
C TRP A 129 4.77 16.12 12.71
N PHE A 130 5.60 16.46 13.67
CA PHE A 130 6.20 15.54 14.62
C PHE A 130 5.59 15.76 15.99
N SER A 131 4.87 14.78 16.51
CA SER A 131 4.14 14.89 17.75
C SER A 131 5.03 14.68 18.98
N GLU A 132 6.03 15.55 19.19
CA GLU A 132 6.81 15.55 20.45
C GLU A 132 6.04 16.16 21.64
N LYS A 133 5.12 17.08 21.36
CA LYS A 133 4.54 17.97 22.38
C LYS A 133 3.12 17.62 22.79
N ASP A 134 2.39 16.83 22.02
CA ASP A 134 0.95 16.67 22.19
C ASP A 134 0.49 15.27 22.58
N VAL A 135 1.42 14.34 22.81
CA VAL A 135 1.07 13.02 23.31
C VAL A 135 0.97 13.09 24.84
N LEU A 136 -0.19 13.49 25.32
CA LEU A 136 -0.56 13.23 26.69
C LEU A 136 -0.49 11.72 26.93
N LEU A 137 0.26 11.30 27.93
CA LEU A 137 0.25 9.93 28.44
C LEU A 137 -1.21 9.48 28.58
N GLY A 138 -1.63 8.49 27.74
CA GLY A 138 -3.01 7.99 27.72
C GLY A 138 -3.87 8.45 26.53
N SER A 139 -3.34 9.20 25.56
CA SER A 139 -4.09 9.46 24.33
C SER A 139 -4.09 8.22 23.44
N SER A 140 -5.25 7.90 22.86
CA SER A 140 -5.40 6.79 21.91
C SER A 140 -4.57 7.05 20.66
N LEU A 141 -3.78 6.05 20.23
CA LEU A 141 -2.99 6.08 18.99
C LEU A 141 -3.85 6.49 17.77
N LEU A 142 -5.07 5.98 17.69
CA LEU A 142 -6.00 6.31 16.59
C LEU A 142 -6.36 7.79 16.54
N ARG A 143 -6.57 8.41 17.70
CA ARG A 143 -6.87 9.84 17.78
C ARG A 143 -5.67 10.69 17.35
N GLU A 144 -4.45 10.24 17.64
CA GLU A 144 -3.23 10.90 17.18
C GLU A 144 -3.08 10.79 15.66
N ILE A 145 -3.30 9.59 15.10
CA ILE A 145 -3.28 9.37 13.66
C ILE A 145 -4.33 10.23 12.96
N ASP A 146 -5.57 10.27 13.46
CA ASP A 146 -6.65 11.06 12.85
C ASP A 146 -6.32 12.56 12.85
N LYS A 147 -5.85 13.10 13.97
CA LYS A 147 -5.41 14.51 14.07
C LYS A 147 -4.25 14.82 13.12
N GLY A 148 -3.26 13.93 13.04
CA GLY A 148 -2.10 14.08 12.17
C GLY A 148 -2.49 14.05 10.70
N LEU A 149 -3.32 13.11 10.29
CA LEU A 149 -3.83 13.02 8.92
C LEU A 149 -4.73 14.19 8.53
N ALA A 150 -5.47 14.76 9.48
CA ALA A 150 -6.26 15.97 9.21
C ALA A 150 -5.38 17.19 8.85
N LYS A 151 -4.15 17.25 9.38
CA LYS A 151 -3.21 18.37 9.23
C LYS A 151 -2.03 18.09 8.29
N SER A 152 -2.02 16.96 7.61
CA SER A 152 -0.91 16.57 6.74
C SER A 152 -1.40 15.93 5.45
N ARG A 153 -0.57 15.95 4.41
CA ARG A 153 -0.89 15.34 3.11
C ARG A 153 -0.83 13.82 3.17
N VAL A 154 0.13 13.27 3.93
CA VAL A 154 0.33 11.84 4.14
C VAL A 154 0.76 11.55 5.57
N GLY A 155 0.46 10.37 6.08
CA GLY A 155 0.93 9.86 7.36
C GLY A 155 1.96 8.76 7.18
N ILE A 156 3.01 8.82 7.97
CA ILE A 156 3.99 7.74 8.14
C ILE A 156 3.77 7.12 9.52
N VAL A 157 3.74 5.81 9.58
CA VAL A 157 3.78 5.07 10.84
C VAL A 157 5.12 4.37 10.93
N LEU A 158 6.00 4.86 11.82
CA LEU A 158 7.27 4.21 12.10
C LEU A 158 7.02 3.02 13.05
N VAL A 159 7.10 1.84 12.48
CA VAL A 159 6.86 0.57 13.19
C VAL A 159 8.19 0.03 13.68
N THR A 160 8.36 0.10 15.00
CA THR A 160 9.52 -0.40 15.74
C THR A 160 9.05 -1.46 16.76
N PRO A 161 9.95 -2.20 17.40
CA PRO A 161 9.57 -3.06 18.53
C PRO A 161 8.84 -2.31 19.65
N SER A 162 9.20 -1.05 19.90
CA SER A 162 8.51 -0.19 20.89
C SER A 162 7.09 0.15 20.44
N PHE A 163 6.90 0.44 19.15
CA PHE A 163 5.59 0.70 18.57
C PHE A 163 4.67 -0.53 18.62
N LEU A 164 5.21 -1.73 18.33
CA LEU A 164 4.45 -2.97 18.44
C LEU A 164 3.97 -3.24 19.88
N LYS A 165 4.82 -3.03 20.86
CA LYS A 165 4.45 -3.12 22.30
C LYS A 165 3.33 -2.14 22.66
N ARG A 166 3.38 -0.92 22.13
CA ARG A 166 2.35 0.09 22.35
C ARG A 166 0.99 -0.37 21.82
N ILE A 167 0.94 -0.86 20.59
CA ILE A 167 -0.31 -1.35 19.96
C ILE A 167 -0.91 -2.51 20.78
N GLN A 168 -0.09 -3.46 21.20
CA GLN A 168 -0.55 -4.59 22.04
C GLN A 168 -1.19 -4.13 23.33
N GLY A 169 -0.68 -3.05 23.92
CA GLY A 169 -1.19 -2.52 25.19
C GLY A 169 -2.45 -1.67 25.06
N GLU A 170 -2.69 -1.04 23.93
CA GLU A 170 -3.80 -0.08 23.76
C GLU A 170 -5.12 -0.71 23.25
N GLY A 171 -5.09 -1.94 22.72
CA GLY A 171 -6.29 -2.62 22.20
C GLY A 171 -7.04 -1.79 21.15
N ILE A 172 -6.41 -1.56 20.00
CA ILE A 172 -6.98 -0.70 18.94
C ILE A 172 -8.28 -1.29 18.39
N ALA A 173 -9.34 -0.48 18.36
CA ALA A 173 -10.61 -0.88 17.77
C ALA A 173 -10.52 -1.01 16.25
N ASP A 174 -10.72 -2.22 15.72
CA ASP A 174 -10.55 -2.57 14.31
C ASP A 174 -11.35 -1.69 13.34
N LYS A 175 -12.54 -1.25 13.73
CA LYS A 175 -13.41 -0.42 12.88
C LYS A 175 -12.85 0.98 12.64
N GLU A 176 -12.28 1.60 13.67
CA GLU A 176 -11.70 2.95 13.58
C GLU A 176 -10.42 2.91 12.75
N LEU A 177 -9.56 1.91 12.98
CA LEU A 177 -8.36 1.73 12.18
C LEU A 177 -8.68 1.44 10.71
N SER A 178 -9.70 0.62 10.44
CA SER A 178 -10.17 0.35 9.07
C SER A 178 -10.60 1.63 8.35
N ALA A 179 -11.32 2.53 9.03
CA ALA A 179 -11.77 3.79 8.44
C ALA A 179 -10.60 4.73 8.10
N LEU A 180 -9.56 4.77 8.93
CA LEU A 180 -8.34 5.54 8.66
C LEU A 180 -7.54 4.94 7.50
N LEU A 181 -7.40 3.62 7.47
CA LEU A 181 -6.68 2.92 6.41
C LEU A 181 -7.39 3.01 5.05
N ALA A 182 -8.72 3.12 5.02
CA ALA A 182 -9.48 3.24 3.77
C ALA A 182 -9.12 4.49 2.94
N ARG A 183 -8.47 5.47 3.54
CA ARG A 183 -8.10 6.73 2.86
C ARG A 183 -6.80 6.65 2.05
N ASP A 184 -6.07 5.54 2.09
CA ASP A 184 -4.75 5.37 1.45
C ASP A 184 -3.76 6.52 1.73
N LEU A 185 -3.77 7.01 2.97
CA LEU A 185 -2.93 8.13 3.42
C LEU A 185 -1.82 7.68 4.37
N LEU A 186 -1.79 6.40 4.75
CA LEU A 186 -0.82 5.87 5.71
C LEU A 186 0.18 4.95 5.04
N ILE A 187 1.46 5.18 5.33
CA ILE A 187 2.59 4.37 4.89
C ILE A 187 3.29 3.80 6.13
N PRO A 188 3.20 2.50 6.39
CA PRO A 188 4.03 1.88 7.41
C PRO A 188 5.49 1.79 6.94
N ILE A 189 6.42 2.17 7.82
CA ILE A 189 7.86 1.95 7.66
C ILE A 189 8.29 1.02 8.78
N VAL A 190 8.68 -0.21 8.46
CA VAL A 190 9.19 -1.15 9.48
C VAL A 190 10.69 -0.91 9.70
N HIS A 191 11.07 -0.79 10.97
CA HIS A 191 12.44 -0.55 11.40
C HIS A 191 12.79 -1.44 12.59
N ASN A 192 13.86 -2.21 12.48
CA ASN A 192 14.27 -3.21 13.48
C ASN A 192 13.17 -4.24 13.82
N THR A 193 12.23 -4.46 12.91
CA THR A 193 11.13 -5.42 13.00
C THR A 193 10.67 -5.78 11.58
N THR A 194 9.67 -6.64 11.44
CA THR A 194 9.18 -7.12 10.15
C THR A 194 7.71 -6.80 9.92
N PHE A 195 7.25 -6.92 8.67
CA PHE A 195 5.81 -6.84 8.38
C PHE A 195 5.04 -8.04 8.93
N GLU A 196 5.70 -9.17 9.14
CA GLU A 196 5.14 -10.35 9.80
C GLU A 196 4.80 -10.04 11.25
N ASP A 197 5.75 -9.48 12.02
CA ASP A 197 5.53 -9.05 13.41
C ASP A 197 4.39 -8.04 13.50
N LEU A 198 4.32 -7.11 12.53
CA LEU A 198 3.23 -6.13 12.48
C LEU A 198 1.88 -6.79 12.23
N ARG A 199 1.81 -7.81 11.34
CA ARG A 199 0.56 -8.55 11.06
C ARG A 199 0.08 -9.35 12.25
N GLU A 200 1.00 -9.92 13.02
CA GLU A 200 0.66 -10.65 14.24
C GLU A 200 0.02 -9.73 15.30
N VAL A 201 0.53 -8.51 15.44
CA VAL A 201 0.03 -7.54 16.42
C VAL A 201 -1.19 -6.79 15.93
N SER A 202 -1.19 -6.36 14.68
CA SER A 202 -2.28 -5.60 14.06
C SER A 202 -2.48 -6.06 12.61
N PRO A 203 -3.36 -7.06 12.37
CA PRO A 203 -3.64 -7.55 11.02
C PRO A 203 -4.09 -6.46 10.05
N LEU A 204 -4.85 -5.47 10.53
CA LEU A 204 -5.33 -4.36 9.71
C LEU A 204 -4.19 -3.44 9.27
N LEU A 205 -3.32 -3.01 10.17
CA LEU A 205 -2.17 -2.17 9.83
C LEU A 205 -1.16 -2.96 9.00
N GLY A 206 -0.93 -4.23 9.34
CA GLY A 206 -0.07 -5.15 8.59
C GLY A 206 -0.62 -5.61 7.24
N SER A 207 -1.91 -5.35 6.94
CA SER A 207 -2.47 -5.55 5.59
C SER A 207 -1.95 -4.51 4.59
N ARG A 208 -1.44 -3.38 5.07
CA ARG A 208 -0.79 -2.38 4.23
C ARG A 208 0.64 -2.78 3.91
N SER A 209 0.98 -2.66 2.65
CA SER A 209 2.38 -2.68 2.24
C SER A 209 3.03 -1.33 2.57
N GLY A 210 4.33 -1.32 2.75
CA GLY A 210 5.08 -0.12 3.10
C GLY A 210 6.55 -0.27 2.74
N LEU A 211 7.42 0.43 3.45
CA LEU A 211 8.86 0.44 3.25
C LEU A 211 9.56 -0.27 4.42
N SER A 212 10.75 -0.81 4.18
CA SER A 212 11.50 -1.57 5.18
C SER A 212 12.95 -1.11 5.24
N THR A 213 13.44 -0.85 6.45
CA THR A 213 14.86 -0.53 6.66
C THR A 213 15.77 -1.77 6.61
N ILE A 214 15.20 -2.96 6.48
CA ILE A 214 15.96 -4.19 6.18
C ILE A 214 16.46 -4.14 4.73
N ASP A 215 15.63 -3.61 3.82
CA ASP A 215 15.90 -3.59 2.39
C ASP A 215 16.69 -2.35 1.95
N GLU A 216 16.56 -1.24 2.67
CA GLU A 216 17.12 0.07 2.32
C GLU A 216 17.47 0.89 3.56
N SER A 217 18.39 1.85 3.42
CA SER A 217 18.73 2.75 4.53
C SER A 217 17.57 3.70 4.86
N MET A 218 17.53 4.22 6.09
CA MET A 218 16.58 5.26 6.50
C MET A 218 16.67 6.50 5.60
N GLY A 219 17.90 6.83 5.13
CA GLY A 219 18.13 7.94 4.21
C GLY A 219 17.53 7.72 2.82
N ASP A 220 17.55 6.49 2.29
CA ASP A 220 16.92 6.13 1.01
C ASP A 220 15.40 6.18 1.13
N ILE A 221 14.87 5.67 2.23
CA ILE A 221 13.44 5.75 2.54
C ILE A 221 12.99 7.21 2.62
N ALA A 222 13.72 8.06 3.35
CA ALA A 222 13.42 9.48 3.44
C ALA A 222 13.47 10.17 2.07
N ALA A 223 14.38 9.77 1.18
CA ALA A 223 14.45 10.28 -0.17
C ALA A 223 13.24 9.88 -1.02
N LYS A 224 12.79 8.63 -0.91
CA LYS A 224 11.57 8.16 -1.57
C LYS A 224 10.33 8.90 -1.10
N ILE A 225 10.21 9.13 0.20
CA ILE A 225 9.10 9.90 0.78
C ILE A 225 9.15 11.36 0.30
N ALA A 226 10.33 11.98 0.26
CA ALA A 226 10.47 13.34 -0.23
C ALA A 226 9.99 13.48 -1.70
N GLU A 227 10.36 12.55 -2.59
CA GLU A 227 9.81 12.54 -3.94
C GLU A 227 8.30 12.29 -4.00
N LEU A 228 7.80 11.42 -3.13
CA LEU A 228 6.38 11.10 -3.07
C LEU A 228 5.52 12.33 -2.73
N VAL A 229 6.00 13.20 -1.83
CA VAL A 229 5.25 14.38 -1.36
C VAL A 229 5.59 15.66 -2.13
N ALA A 230 6.63 15.66 -2.94
CA ALA A 230 6.94 16.76 -3.85
C ALA A 230 5.82 16.93 -4.88
N ALA A 231 5.05 18.00 -4.76
CA ALA A 231 3.90 18.32 -5.63
C ALA A 231 4.28 19.40 -6.63
#